data_d0b87eb3f0653c60ce1cd15ae06f7669
#
_entry.id   d0b87eb3f0653c60ce1cd15ae06f7669
#
_cell.length_a   1.000
_cell.length_b   1.000
_cell.length_c   1.000
_cell.angle_alpha   90.00
_cell.angle_beta   90.00
_cell.angle_gamma   90.00
#
_symmetry.space_group_name_H-M   'P 1'
#
loop_
_entity.id
_entity.type
_entity.pdbx_description
1 polymer ?
#
loop_
_entity_poly.entity_id
_entity_poly.type
_entity_poly.pdbx_seq_one_letter_code
_entity_poly.pdbx_strand_id
1 'polypeptide(L)'
;MAKYYCILFDADNTLLNFDAAENKALTETLVNYGIEPDAETVQTYRTINEELWRQLEKGQIRREKLFGERFSRFLKTIDAAGDGVEMNRFYLEQLSTHPDLMNAEVLDVLRELSEVATLAIVSNGAQMVQTRRLAESGVMNFMEDVFISEKMGCEKPNARIFDAALRALGVENREHVLMVGDSLASDIQGGSNAGLDTCWYNPNHAENPGKVIPT
;
A
#
# COMPACT_ATOMS: atom_id res chain seq x y z
N MET A 1 -30.46 7.91 0.46
CA MET A 1 -29.43 7.76 -0.56
C MET A 1 -28.10 7.71 0.14
N ALA A 2 -27.17 6.89 -0.32
CA ALA A 2 -25.81 6.87 0.23
C ALA A 2 -25.14 8.24 0.03
N LYS A 3 -24.32 8.69 1.00
CA LYS A 3 -23.57 9.96 0.89
C LYS A 3 -22.53 9.88 -0.23
N TYR A 4 -21.89 8.71 -0.38
CA TYR A 4 -20.82 8.49 -1.36
C TYR A 4 -21.30 7.52 -2.44
N TYR A 5 -20.99 7.83 -3.70
CA TYR A 5 -21.24 6.96 -4.84
C TYR A 5 -19.96 6.40 -5.46
N CYS A 6 -18.79 6.85 -4.97
CA CYS A 6 -17.49 6.32 -5.32
C CYS A 6 -16.62 6.22 -4.05
N ILE A 7 -15.99 5.07 -3.84
CA ILE A 7 -15.10 4.84 -2.71
C ILE A 7 -13.77 4.33 -3.26
N LEU A 8 -12.71 5.06 -2.95
CA LEU A 8 -11.34 4.69 -3.26
C LEU A 8 -10.72 4.05 -2.02
N PHE A 9 -10.18 2.87 -2.16
CA PHE A 9 -9.50 2.16 -1.08
C PHE A 9 -7.99 2.14 -1.30
N ASP A 10 -7.22 2.28 -0.24
CA ASP A 10 -5.88 1.75 -0.22
C ASP A 10 -5.92 0.21 -0.15
N ALA A 11 -4.82 -0.44 -0.52
CA ALA A 11 -4.72 -1.89 -0.51
C ALA A 11 -4.06 -2.42 0.77
N ASP A 12 -2.84 -1.97 1.05
CA ASP A 12 -1.96 -2.53 2.07
C ASP A 12 -2.33 -2.01 3.47
N ASN A 13 -2.50 -2.90 4.43
CA ASN A 13 -3.01 -2.62 5.78
C ASN A 13 -4.40 -1.96 5.84
N THR A 14 -5.11 -1.93 4.70
CA THR A 14 -6.51 -1.50 4.61
C THR A 14 -7.41 -2.66 4.20
N LEU A 15 -7.20 -3.22 3.02
CA LEU A 15 -7.91 -4.41 2.53
C LEU A 15 -7.10 -5.69 2.70
N LEU A 16 -5.79 -5.61 2.50
CA LEU A 16 -4.83 -6.72 2.61
C LEU A 16 -3.92 -6.52 3.82
N ASN A 17 -3.64 -7.59 4.54
CA ASN A 17 -2.73 -7.59 5.68
C ASN A 17 -1.28 -7.57 5.18
N PHE A 18 -0.76 -6.36 4.95
CA PHE A 18 0.60 -6.19 4.46
C PHE A 18 1.64 -6.60 5.49
N ASP A 19 1.44 -6.28 6.76
CA ASP A 19 2.40 -6.59 7.83
C ASP A 19 2.63 -8.10 7.96
N ALA A 20 1.56 -8.90 7.86
CA ALA A 20 1.66 -10.35 7.85
C ALA A 20 2.35 -10.87 6.58
N ALA A 21 2.00 -10.33 5.42
CA ALA A 21 2.59 -10.68 4.13
C ALA A 21 4.09 -10.32 4.07
N GLU A 22 4.44 -9.09 4.51
CA GLU A 22 5.82 -8.64 4.60
C GLU A 22 6.66 -9.54 5.51
N ASN A 23 6.14 -9.88 6.69
CA ASN A 23 6.85 -10.71 7.64
C ASN A 23 7.15 -12.11 7.07
N LYS A 24 6.17 -12.73 6.40
CA LYS A 24 6.35 -14.03 5.72
C LYS A 24 7.39 -13.92 4.60
N ALA A 25 7.22 -12.98 3.68
CA ALA A 25 8.10 -12.78 2.54
C ALA A 25 9.53 -12.42 2.95
N LEU A 26 9.70 -11.60 3.98
CA LEU A 26 11.01 -11.25 4.52
C LEU A 26 11.68 -12.49 5.14
N THR A 27 10.96 -13.25 5.96
CA THR A 27 11.48 -14.48 6.57
C THR A 27 11.94 -15.47 5.49
N GLU A 28 11.12 -15.73 4.48
CA GLU A 28 11.45 -16.61 3.35
C GLU A 28 12.69 -16.10 2.58
N THR A 29 12.78 -14.78 2.40
CA THR A 29 13.93 -14.15 1.74
C THR A 29 15.20 -14.32 2.56
N LEU A 30 15.17 -14.00 3.84
CA LEU A 30 16.34 -14.13 4.72
C LEU A 30 16.84 -15.57 4.77
N VAL A 31 15.96 -16.54 4.96
CA VAL A 31 16.29 -17.96 4.95
C VAL A 31 16.91 -18.40 3.63
N ASN A 32 16.35 -17.97 2.49
CA ASN A 32 16.88 -18.30 1.16
C ASN A 32 18.31 -17.79 0.95
N TYR A 33 18.66 -16.67 1.57
CA TYR A 33 20.01 -16.07 1.51
C TYR A 33 20.92 -16.48 2.68
N GLY A 34 20.50 -17.46 3.49
CA GLY A 34 21.28 -17.99 4.63
C GLY A 34 21.44 -17.01 5.79
N ILE A 35 20.52 -16.04 5.91
CA ILE A 35 20.50 -15.05 6.99
C ILE A 35 19.44 -15.47 8.01
N GLU A 36 19.82 -15.51 9.30
CA GLU A 36 18.87 -15.85 10.38
C GLU A 36 17.81 -14.75 10.52
N PRO A 37 16.50 -15.10 10.46
CA PRO A 37 15.42 -14.11 10.57
C PRO A 37 15.07 -13.82 12.04
N ASP A 38 16.07 -13.49 12.85
CA ASP A 38 15.85 -13.08 14.23
C ASP A 38 15.23 -11.68 14.34
N ALA A 39 14.80 -11.30 15.54
CA ALA A 39 14.10 -10.04 15.78
C ALA A 39 14.97 -8.82 15.45
N GLU A 40 16.26 -8.86 15.67
CA GLU A 40 17.19 -7.76 15.40
C GLU A 40 17.38 -7.58 13.88
N THR A 41 17.58 -8.68 13.16
CA THR A 41 17.72 -8.73 11.71
C THR A 41 16.47 -8.19 11.01
N VAL A 42 15.29 -8.67 11.42
CA VAL A 42 14.00 -8.21 10.89
C VAL A 42 13.79 -6.72 11.17
N GLN A 43 14.07 -6.27 12.40
CA GLN A 43 13.92 -4.87 12.77
C GLN A 43 14.88 -3.95 12.00
N THR A 44 16.09 -4.40 11.74
CA THR A 44 17.09 -3.67 10.93
C THR A 44 16.56 -3.45 9.52
N TYR A 45 16.02 -4.50 8.87
CA TYR A 45 15.41 -4.35 7.55
C TYR A 45 14.23 -3.36 7.58
N ARG A 46 13.30 -3.53 8.53
CA ARG A 46 12.11 -2.66 8.64
C ARG A 46 12.49 -1.18 8.78
N THR A 47 13.45 -0.88 9.64
CA THR A 47 13.93 0.50 9.84
C THR A 47 14.45 1.12 8.54
N ILE A 48 15.22 0.37 7.75
CA ILE A 48 15.75 0.82 6.46
C ILE A 48 14.62 0.99 5.44
N ASN A 49 13.70 0.02 5.36
CA ASN A 49 12.58 0.03 4.43
C ASN A 49 11.63 1.21 4.70
N GLU A 50 11.22 1.42 5.94
CA GLU A 50 10.37 2.53 6.36
C GLU A 50 11.00 3.92 6.06
N GLU A 51 12.31 4.06 6.30
CA GLU A 51 13.01 5.31 5.97
C GLU A 51 12.99 5.60 4.47
N LEU A 52 13.21 4.59 3.63
CA LEU A 52 13.18 4.73 2.17
C LEU A 52 11.77 5.03 1.66
N TRP A 53 10.72 4.38 2.20
CA TRP A 53 9.34 4.69 1.86
C TRP A 53 8.98 6.13 2.25
N ARG A 54 9.38 6.58 3.44
CA ARG A 54 9.17 7.97 3.89
C ARG A 54 9.86 8.99 2.98
N GLN A 55 11.06 8.67 2.45
CA GLN A 55 11.76 9.51 1.47
C GLN A 55 11.03 9.54 0.11
N LEU A 56 10.48 8.41 -0.32
CA LEU A 56 9.67 8.33 -1.55
C LEU A 56 8.41 9.20 -1.44
N GLU A 57 7.65 9.07 -0.37
CA GLU A 57 6.42 9.85 -0.12
C GLU A 57 6.69 11.36 -0.08
N LYS A 58 7.87 11.77 0.40
CA LYS A 58 8.32 13.18 0.37
C LYS A 58 8.89 13.61 -0.98
N GLY A 59 8.93 12.74 -1.99
CA GLY A 59 9.51 13.01 -3.29
C GLY A 59 11.04 13.21 -3.29
N GLN A 60 11.73 12.77 -2.22
CA GLN A 60 13.18 12.91 -2.07
C GLN A 60 13.97 11.86 -2.84
N ILE A 61 13.37 10.70 -3.09
CA ILE A 61 13.90 9.63 -3.92
C ILE A 61 12.85 9.15 -4.90
N ARG A 62 13.29 8.43 -5.93
CA ARG A 62 12.41 7.70 -6.84
C ARG A 62 12.30 6.24 -6.40
N ARG A 63 11.24 5.56 -6.87
CA ARG A 63 10.96 4.15 -6.58
C ARG A 63 12.11 3.20 -6.94
N GLU A 64 12.75 3.43 -8.08
CA GLU A 64 13.89 2.62 -8.53
C GLU A 64 15.04 2.65 -7.51
N LYS A 65 15.24 3.82 -6.87
CA LYS A 65 16.24 3.96 -5.80
C LYS A 65 15.83 3.19 -4.55
N LEU A 66 14.56 3.24 -4.15
CA LEU A 66 14.05 2.45 -3.01
C LEU A 66 14.31 0.96 -3.24
N PHE A 67 13.85 0.42 -4.37
CA PHE A 67 13.97 -1.00 -4.69
C PHE A 67 15.41 -1.44 -4.91
N GLY A 68 16.27 -0.57 -5.44
CA GLY A 68 17.70 -0.87 -5.63
C GLY A 68 18.53 -0.80 -4.35
N GLU A 69 18.10 -0.01 -3.36
CA GLU A 69 18.94 0.27 -2.19
C GLU A 69 18.53 -0.46 -0.91
N ARG A 70 17.23 -0.82 -0.72
CA ARG A 70 16.78 -1.31 0.60
C ARG A 70 17.54 -2.56 1.06
N PHE A 71 17.66 -3.58 0.24
CA PHE A 71 18.43 -4.77 0.59
C PHE A 71 19.95 -4.56 0.49
N SER A 72 20.44 -3.70 -0.40
CA SER A 72 21.85 -3.35 -0.45
C SER A 72 22.31 -2.64 0.83
N ARG A 73 21.48 -1.73 1.37
CA ARG A 73 21.74 -1.08 2.67
C ARG A 73 21.62 -2.06 3.81
N PHE A 74 20.61 -2.93 3.77
CA PHE A 74 20.41 -3.96 4.77
C PHE A 74 21.61 -4.90 4.86
N LEU A 75 22.05 -5.53 3.76
CA LEU A 75 23.20 -6.42 3.72
C LEU A 75 24.47 -5.73 4.25
N LYS A 76 24.70 -4.47 3.85
CA LYS A 76 25.81 -3.67 4.36
C LYS A 76 25.72 -3.44 5.88
N THR A 77 24.53 -3.22 6.43
CA THR A 77 24.33 -2.94 7.85
C THR A 77 24.60 -4.16 8.72
N ILE A 78 24.26 -5.36 8.23
CA ILE A 78 24.49 -6.61 8.96
C ILE A 78 25.82 -7.30 8.59
N ASP A 79 26.68 -6.62 7.82
CA ASP A 79 27.99 -7.14 7.31
C ASP A 79 27.85 -8.49 6.57
N ALA A 80 26.77 -8.66 5.79
CA ALA A 80 26.50 -9.85 5.00
C ALA A 80 26.84 -9.64 3.52
N ALA A 81 27.39 -10.68 2.89
CA ALA A 81 27.61 -10.69 1.45
C ALA A 81 26.31 -11.01 0.68
N GLY A 82 26.14 -10.44 -0.51
CA GLY A 82 25.00 -10.72 -1.38
C GLY A 82 24.72 -9.62 -2.38
N ASP A 83 23.84 -9.91 -3.34
CA ASP A 83 23.31 -8.93 -4.29
C ASP A 83 21.95 -8.42 -3.78
N GLY A 84 21.90 -7.18 -3.32
CA GLY A 84 20.70 -6.56 -2.79
C GLY A 84 19.60 -6.38 -3.85
N VAL A 85 19.94 -6.26 -5.13
CA VAL A 85 18.95 -6.16 -6.22
C VAL A 85 18.29 -7.50 -6.47
N GLU A 86 19.06 -8.59 -6.51
CA GLU A 86 18.51 -9.94 -6.64
C GLU A 86 17.68 -10.32 -5.41
N MET A 87 18.16 -9.99 -4.20
CA MET A 87 17.43 -10.21 -2.97
C MET A 87 16.10 -9.47 -2.96
N ASN A 88 16.08 -8.22 -3.45
CA ASN A 88 14.85 -7.44 -3.61
C ASN A 88 13.88 -8.10 -4.60
N ARG A 89 14.37 -8.62 -5.72
CA ARG A 89 13.53 -9.32 -6.70
C ARG A 89 12.88 -10.54 -6.08
N PHE A 90 13.66 -11.37 -5.38
CA PHE A 90 13.16 -12.54 -4.69
C PHE A 90 12.11 -12.17 -3.63
N TYR A 91 12.39 -11.15 -2.81
CA TYR A 91 11.46 -10.66 -1.81
C TYR A 91 10.11 -10.22 -2.43
N LEU A 92 10.13 -9.48 -3.54
CA LEU A 92 8.90 -9.06 -4.21
C LEU A 92 8.13 -10.26 -4.79
N GLU A 93 8.81 -11.28 -5.30
CA GLU A 93 8.20 -12.53 -5.73
C GLU A 93 7.49 -13.22 -4.54
N GLN A 94 8.17 -13.39 -3.41
CA GLN A 94 7.57 -13.98 -2.21
C GLN A 94 6.39 -13.13 -1.71
N LEU A 95 6.56 -11.81 -1.58
CA LEU A 95 5.50 -10.92 -1.13
C LEU A 95 4.24 -11.03 -1.99
N SER A 96 4.40 -11.25 -3.30
CA SER A 96 3.28 -11.42 -4.22
C SER A 96 2.43 -12.67 -3.95
N THR A 97 2.97 -13.67 -3.24
CA THR A 97 2.29 -14.95 -2.96
C THR A 97 1.44 -14.93 -1.69
N HIS A 98 1.41 -13.82 -0.98
CA HIS A 98 0.68 -13.67 0.29
C HIS A 98 -0.52 -12.72 0.15
N PRO A 99 -1.69 -13.20 -0.34
CA PRO A 99 -2.89 -12.39 -0.57
C PRO A 99 -3.79 -12.27 0.67
N ASP A 100 -3.22 -12.40 1.88
CA ASP A 100 -3.97 -12.40 3.13
C ASP A 100 -4.84 -11.13 3.25
N LEU A 101 -6.13 -11.30 3.54
CA LEU A 101 -7.05 -10.19 3.83
C LEU A 101 -6.74 -9.59 5.20
N MET A 102 -7.07 -8.30 5.37
CA MET A 102 -6.87 -7.60 6.64
C MET A 102 -7.65 -8.27 7.79
N ASN A 103 -8.86 -8.70 7.51
CA ASN A 103 -9.70 -9.51 8.41
C ASN A 103 -10.75 -10.30 7.60
N ALA A 104 -11.55 -11.13 8.28
CA ALA A 104 -12.52 -12.01 7.64
C ALA A 104 -13.71 -11.24 7.01
N GLU A 105 -14.02 -10.06 7.50
CA GLU A 105 -15.18 -9.27 7.10
C GLU A 105 -14.95 -8.43 5.83
N VAL A 106 -13.70 -8.30 5.36
CA VAL A 106 -13.34 -7.44 4.21
C VAL A 106 -14.23 -7.71 3.00
N LEU A 107 -14.37 -8.98 2.58
CA LEU A 107 -15.15 -9.30 1.38
C LEU A 107 -16.65 -9.06 1.56
N ASP A 108 -17.19 -9.24 2.76
CA ASP A 108 -18.59 -8.98 3.06
C ASP A 108 -18.88 -7.48 3.03
N VAL A 109 -18.02 -6.66 3.62
CA VAL A 109 -18.11 -5.20 3.55
C VAL A 109 -18.00 -4.69 2.11
N LEU A 110 -17.05 -5.21 1.33
CA LEU A 110 -16.90 -4.82 -0.07
C LEU A 110 -18.13 -5.20 -0.91
N ARG A 111 -18.74 -6.36 -0.64
CA ARG A 111 -19.98 -6.79 -1.30
C ARG A 111 -21.11 -5.80 -1.03
N GLU A 112 -21.36 -5.46 0.24
CA GLU A 112 -22.40 -4.50 0.61
C GLU A 112 -22.16 -3.11 0.02
N LEU A 113 -20.93 -2.62 0.04
CA LEU A 113 -20.58 -1.32 -0.52
C LEU A 113 -20.71 -1.29 -2.05
N SER A 114 -20.38 -2.38 -2.74
CA SER A 114 -20.47 -2.46 -4.21
C SER A 114 -21.92 -2.38 -4.73
N GLU A 115 -22.92 -2.64 -3.89
CA GLU A 115 -24.34 -2.48 -4.24
C GLU A 115 -24.77 -1.01 -4.32
N VAL A 116 -24.02 -0.09 -3.68
CA VAL A 116 -24.44 1.31 -3.52
C VAL A 116 -23.41 2.32 -4.01
N ALA A 117 -22.18 1.89 -4.31
CA ALA A 117 -21.08 2.75 -4.76
C ALA A 117 -20.15 2.02 -5.74
N THR A 118 -19.51 2.78 -6.61
CA THR A 118 -18.37 2.30 -7.41
C THR A 118 -17.14 2.19 -6.49
N LEU A 119 -16.51 1.03 -6.46
CA LEU A 119 -15.32 0.79 -5.64
C LEU A 119 -14.08 0.70 -6.53
N ALA A 120 -12.98 1.31 -6.12
CA ALA A 120 -11.70 1.20 -6.80
C ALA A 120 -10.53 1.26 -5.81
N ILE A 121 -9.36 0.82 -6.25
CA ILE A 121 -8.15 0.80 -5.44
C ILE A 121 -7.16 1.84 -5.94
N VAL A 122 -6.51 2.56 -5.01
CA VAL A 122 -5.38 3.47 -5.28
C VAL A 122 -4.22 3.08 -4.37
N SER A 123 -3.18 2.43 -4.92
CA SER A 123 -2.08 1.85 -4.15
C SER A 123 -0.71 2.38 -4.54
N ASN A 124 0.15 2.58 -3.53
CA ASN A 124 1.59 2.87 -3.71
C ASN A 124 2.46 1.61 -3.80
N GLY A 125 1.89 0.42 -3.75
CA GLY A 125 2.62 -0.83 -3.83
C GLY A 125 3.31 -1.08 -5.18
N ALA A 126 4.17 -2.11 -5.24
CA ALA A 126 4.79 -2.56 -6.48
C ALA A 126 3.75 -3.22 -7.40
N GLN A 127 3.74 -2.87 -8.68
CA GLN A 127 2.72 -3.33 -9.61
C GLN A 127 2.61 -4.86 -9.67
N MET A 128 3.74 -5.56 -9.79
CA MET A 128 3.77 -7.02 -9.84
C MET A 128 3.14 -7.65 -8.58
N VAL A 129 3.48 -7.11 -7.42
CA VAL A 129 2.99 -7.58 -6.11
C VAL A 129 1.49 -7.36 -5.99
N GLN A 130 1.03 -6.13 -6.22
CA GLN A 130 -0.37 -5.78 -6.06
C GLN A 130 -1.27 -6.50 -7.06
N THR A 131 -0.83 -6.61 -8.34
CA THR A 131 -1.60 -7.33 -9.35
C THR A 131 -1.93 -8.76 -8.91
N ARG A 132 -0.95 -9.48 -8.38
CA ARG A 132 -1.14 -10.87 -7.94
C ARG A 132 -1.93 -10.97 -6.64
N ARG A 133 -1.53 -10.22 -5.61
CA ARG A 133 -2.20 -10.27 -4.29
C ARG A 133 -3.68 -9.90 -4.39
N LEU A 134 -4.01 -8.85 -5.12
CA LEU A 134 -5.40 -8.42 -5.30
C LEU A 134 -6.22 -9.46 -6.09
N ALA A 135 -5.64 -10.07 -7.14
CA ALA A 135 -6.32 -11.10 -7.91
C ALA A 135 -6.61 -12.36 -7.07
N GLU A 136 -5.64 -12.81 -6.27
CA GLU A 136 -5.75 -14.03 -5.46
C GLU A 136 -6.58 -13.83 -4.17
N SER A 137 -6.70 -12.59 -3.66
CA SER A 137 -7.47 -12.28 -2.44
C SER A 137 -9.00 -12.31 -2.62
N GLY A 138 -9.48 -12.24 -3.86
CA GLY A 138 -10.91 -12.10 -4.15
C GLY A 138 -11.45 -10.66 -4.11
N VAL A 139 -10.64 -9.69 -3.69
CA VAL A 139 -11.01 -8.26 -3.60
C VAL A 139 -11.42 -7.71 -4.97
N MET A 140 -10.74 -8.15 -6.04
CA MET A 140 -11.01 -7.70 -7.42
C MET A 140 -12.45 -7.97 -7.90
N ASN A 141 -13.18 -8.88 -7.28
CA ASN A 141 -14.57 -9.18 -7.65
C ASN A 141 -15.52 -7.98 -7.40
N PHE A 142 -15.09 -7.01 -6.61
CA PHE A 142 -15.89 -5.85 -6.20
C PHE A 142 -15.35 -4.52 -6.74
N MET A 143 -14.19 -4.53 -7.41
CA MET A 143 -13.50 -3.32 -7.87
C MET A 143 -13.79 -3.05 -9.33
N GLU A 144 -14.12 -1.79 -9.65
CA GLU A 144 -14.24 -1.30 -11.03
C GLU A 144 -12.85 -1.19 -11.68
N ASP A 145 -11.86 -0.66 -10.94
CA ASP A 145 -10.49 -0.51 -11.44
C ASP A 145 -9.46 -0.44 -10.30
N VAL A 146 -8.17 -0.57 -10.66
CA VAL A 146 -7.03 -0.49 -9.75
C VAL A 146 -5.96 0.45 -10.29
N PHE A 147 -5.66 1.48 -9.52
CA PHE A 147 -4.69 2.52 -9.85
C PHE A 147 -3.42 2.33 -9.02
N ILE A 148 -2.41 1.74 -9.63
CA ILE A 148 -1.11 1.49 -8.99
C ILE A 148 -0.16 2.60 -9.38
N SER A 149 0.45 3.27 -8.39
CA SER A 149 1.31 4.44 -8.58
C SER A 149 2.47 4.21 -9.54
N GLU A 150 3.04 3.00 -9.56
CA GLU A 150 4.11 2.61 -10.47
C GLU A 150 3.67 2.73 -11.94
N LYS A 151 2.44 2.31 -12.28
CA LYS A 151 1.85 2.47 -13.62
C LYS A 151 1.43 3.91 -13.91
N MET A 152 1.00 4.64 -12.87
CA MET A 152 0.49 6.01 -12.99
C MET A 152 1.61 7.06 -13.04
N GLY A 153 2.85 6.72 -12.64
CA GLY A 153 3.99 7.63 -12.59
C GLY A 153 3.88 8.72 -11.52
N CYS A 154 3.05 8.50 -10.51
CA CYS A 154 2.92 9.39 -9.35
C CYS A 154 2.35 8.63 -8.15
N GLU A 155 2.92 8.90 -6.98
CA GLU A 155 2.54 8.27 -5.70
C GLU A 155 1.57 9.13 -4.90
N LYS A 156 0.72 8.51 -4.06
CA LYS A 156 0.06 9.18 -2.93
C LYS A 156 1.15 9.76 -1.99
N PRO A 157 1.02 10.97 -1.47
CA PRO A 157 -0.17 11.84 -1.39
C PRO A 157 -0.34 12.84 -2.54
N ASN A 158 0.30 12.65 -3.68
CA ASN A 158 0.13 13.56 -4.81
C ASN A 158 -1.31 13.47 -5.37
N ALA A 159 -2.01 14.61 -5.42
CA ALA A 159 -3.38 14.68 -5.93
C ALA A 159 -3.55 14.11 -7.36
N ARG A 160 -2.49 14.13 -8.16
CA ARG A 160 -2.53 13.64 -9.56
C ARG A 160 -2.95 12.19 -9.71
N ILE A 161 -2.60 11.31 -8.74
CA ILE A 161 -3.02 9.91 -8.81
C ILE A 161 -4.54 9.77 -8.64
N PHE A 162 -5.11 10.55 -7.70
CA PHE A 162 -6.55 10.60 -7.48
C PHE A 162 -7.27 11.24 -8.66
N ASP A 163 -6.74 12.35 -9.21
CA ASP A 163 -7.28 13.01 -10.42
C ASP A 163 -7.35 12.04 -11.60
N ALA A 164 -6.32 11.23 -11.78
CA ALA A 164 -6.29 10.25 -12.85
C ALA A 164 -7.28 9.09 -12.61
N ALA A 165 -7.38 8.61 -11.36
CA ALA A 165 -8.34 7.59 -10.96
C ALA A 165 -9.80 8.07 -11.19
N LEU A 166 -10.16 9.24 -10.68
CA LEU A 166 -11.50 9.81 -10.83
C LEU A 166 -11.88 10.02 -12.29
N ARG A 167 -10.93 10.51 -13.10
CA ARG A 167 -11.14 10.67 -14.55
C ARG A 167 -11.40 9.35 -15.25
N ALA A 168 -10.63 8.30 -14.92
CA ALA A 168 -10.83 6.96 -15.50
C ALA A 168 -12.18 6.35 -15.10
N LEU A 169 -12.63 6.61 -13.87
CA LEU A 169 -13.92 6.17 -13.35
C LEU A 169 -15.11 7.05 -13.83
N GLY A 170 -14.87 8.14 -14.57
CA GLY A 170 -15.92 9.06 -14.99
C GLY A 170 -16.57 9.86 -13.86
N VAL A 171 -15.86 10.04 -12.75
CA VAL A 171 -16.34 10.74 -11.55
C VAL A 171 -16.06 12.24 -11.68
N GLU A 172 -17.12 13.06 -11.77
CA GLU A 172 -17.01 14.51 -11.92
C GLU A 172 -17.14 15.26 -10.58
N ASN A 173 -18.04 14.80 -9.69
CA ASN A 173 -18.29 15.48 -8.41
C ASN A 173 -17.54 14.79 -7.25
N ARG A 174 -16.53 15.45 -6.71
CA ARG A 174 -15.67 14.94 -5.64
C ARG A 174 -16.31 14.93 -4.26
N GLU A 175 -17.36 15.73 -4.03
CA GLU A 175 -18.06 15.81 -2.74
C GLU A 175 -18.72 14.48 -2.32
N HIS A 176 -18.89 13.56 -3.27
CA HIS A 176 -19.44 12.24 -3.03
C HIS A 176 -18.43 11.10 -3.22
N VAL A 177 -17.14 11.43 -3.08
CA VAL A 177 -16.04 10.47 -3.14
C VAL A 177 -15.39 10.36 -1.77
N LEU A 178 -15.18 9.13 -1.33
CA LEU A 178 -14.48 8.82 -0.09
C LEU A 178 -13.17 8.11 -0.39
N MET A 179 -12.06 8.56 0.19
CA MET A 179 -10.81 7.80 0.26
C MET A 179 -10.71 7.11 1.61
N VAL A 180 -10.53 5.79 1.61
CA VAL A 180 -10.34 4.96 2.81
C VAL A 180 -8.93 4.37 2.79
N GLY A 181 -8.17 4.58 3.85
CA GLY A 181 -6.82 4.04 3.97
C GLY A 181 -6.25 4.15 5.38
N ASP A 182 -5.16 3.44 5.65
CA ASP A 182 -4.51 3.38 6.96
C ASP A 182 -3.44 4.47 7.17
N SER A 183 -2.90 5.03 6.10
CA SER A 183 -1.82 6.00 6.17
C SER A 183 -2.33 7.45 6.21
N LEU A 184 -2.10 8.13 7.36
CA LEU A 184 -2.37 9.57 7.45
C LEU A 184 -1.57 10.38 6.43
N ALA A 185 -0.34 9.97 6.12
CA ALA A 185 0.56 10.72 5.24
C ALA A 185 0.25 10.53 3.75
N SER A 186 -0.13 9.33 3.33
CA SER A 186 -0.37 9.02 1.90
C SER A 186 -1.87 9.08 1.55
N ASP A 187 -2.74 8.43 2.33
CA ASP A 187 -4.15 8.28 1.98
C ASP A 187 -4.98 9.50 2.40
N ILE A 188 -4.91 9.82 3.68
CA ILE A 188 -5.73 10.90 4.24
C ILE A 188 -5.25 12.25 3.73
N GLN A 189 -3.95 12.51 3.80
CA GLN A 189 -3.38 13.73 3.21
C GLN A 189 -3.60 13.77 1.70
N GLY A 190 -3.43 12.64 1.01
CA GLY A 190 -3.61 12.55 -0.44
C GLY A 190 -5.05 12.79 -0.88
N GLY A 191 -6.03 12.17 -0.21
CA GLY A 191 -7.45 12.40 -0.43
C GLY A 191 -7.82 13.87 -0.19
N SER A 192 -7.35 14.46 0.93
CA SER A 192 -7.53 15.89 1.23
C SER A 192 -6.90 16.78 0.17
N ASN A 193 -5.69 16.48 -0.31
CA ASN A 193 -5.03 17.24 -1.39
C ASN A 193 -5.83 17.18 -2.71
N ALA A 194 -6.56 16.09 -2.94
CA ALA A 194 -7.43 15.92 -4.08
C ALA A 194 -8.86 16.47 -3.88
N GLY A 195 -9.18 17.01 -2.70
CA GLY A 195 -10.51 17.54 -2.36
C GLY A 195 -11.56 16.46 -2.16
N LEU A 196 -11.16 15.30 -1.64
CA LEU A 196 -12.03 14.18 -1.31
C LEU A 196 -12.31 14.16 0.20
N ASP A 197 -13.46 13.59 0.58
CA ASP A 197 -13.67 13.14 1.96
C ASP A 197 -12.74 11.95 2.25
N THR A 198 -12.32 11.80 3.51
CA THR A 198 -11.35 10.79 3.90
C THR A 198 -11.77 10.03 5.15
N CYS A 199 -11.51 8.73 5.18
CA CYS A 199 -11.75 7.85 6.30
C CYS A 199 -10.45 7.15 6.69
N TRP A 200 -9.95 7.41 7.87
CA TRP A 200 -8.75 6.75 8.38
C TRP A 200 -9.09 5.38 8.97
N TYR A 201 -8.66 4.33 8.29
CA TYR A 201 -8.73 2.98 8.81
C TYR A 201 -7.66 2.79 9.89
N ASN A 202 -8.08 2.77 11.15
CA ASN A 202 -7.20 2.77 12.33
C ASN A 202 -7.62 1.69 13.34
N PRO A 203 -7.48 0.41 13.02
CA PRO A 203 -7.91 -0.68 13.90
C PRO A 203 -7.14 -0.76 15.20
N ASN A 204 -5.92 -0.23 15.23
CA ASN A 204 -5.04 -0.24 16.39
C ASN A 204 -5.22 0.97 17.31
N HIS A 205 -6.19 1.87 17.01
CA HIS A 205 -6.44 3.09 17.79
C HIS A 205 -5.18 3.94 18.00
N ALA A 206 -4.30 4.01 16.99
CA ALA A 206 -3.12 4.86 17.02
C ALA A 206 -3.52 6.33 17.20
N GLU A 207 -2.71 7.08 17.96
CA GLU A 207 -2.94 8.50 18.15
C GLU A 207 -2.73 9.27 16.84
N ASN A 208 -3.66 10.16 16.51
CA ASN A 208 -3.48 11.09 15.40
C ASN A 208 -2.62 12.28 15.89
N PRO A 209 -1.44 12.52 15.29
CA PRO A 209 -0.58 13.65 15.69
C PRO A 209 -1.17 15.03 15.33
N GLY A 210 -2.40 15.10 14.86
CA GLY A 210 -3.17 16.33 14.67
C GLY A 210 -2.82 17.17 13.44
N LYS A 211 -1.96 16.66 12.55
CA LYS A 211 -1.56 17.38 11.32
C LYS A 211 -2.52 17.16 10.16
N VAL A 212 -3.17 16.02 10.13
CA VAL A 212 -4.12 15.62 9.08
C VAL A 212 -5.37 15.10 9.76
N ILE A 213 -6.52 15.68 9.45
CA ILE A 213 -7.80 15.33 10.10
C ILE A 213 -8.66 14.60 9.05
N PRO A 214 -9.05 13.34 9.28
CA PRO A 214 -10.05 12.66 8.47
C PRO A 214 -11.38 13.41 8.51
N THR A 215 -12.17 13.29 7.45
CA THR A 215 -13.46 13.99 7.33
C THR A 215 -14.55 13.32 8.19
#